data_f2ee7cdf5206a481eec51695cbb5811b
#
_entry.id   f2ee7cdf5206a481eec51695cbb5811b
#
_cell.length_a   1.000
_cell.length_b   1.000
_cell.length_c   1.000
_cell.angle_alpha   90.00
_cell.angle_beta   90.00
_cell.angle_gamma   90.00
#
_symmetry.space_group_name_H-M   'P 1'
#
loop_
_entity.id
_entity.type
_entity.pdbx_description
1 polymer ?
#
loop_
_entity_poly.entity_id
_entity_poly.type
_entity_poly.pdbx_seq_one_letter_code
_entity_poly.pdbx_strand_id
1 'polypeptide(L)'
;MLSEQTRTIVKSTAPVLAEHGTTITTVFYKNMFEAHPELLNIFNHANQAQGRQQAALANTVYAAAVHIDNLEAILPAVVQIANKHVSLGVKAEHYPIVGEYLLKAIKEVLGDAATDEILTAWEEAYGVIAGAFIDLEEDMYKKVENQKDGWSFFKDFKVVNKVKESDAITSFHLKPADGSNVPVYQPGQYISIRLDIPGEKYLSNRQYSLSQASRPDEFRISVKREADNDPNGVASIYLHDHVNVGDLVEISAPAGVFVLDAKNETPVAFISGGVGITPMMSMFETVATLTPKRPTTFLHAARNESLHAFDKDIQKHAATMENVSYHTVYSDQPNGFITREMLEQYVDISGEAYVCGPVPFMEAVIQHLRAMGMEDSQIHFEFFGPAAAIKQD
;
A
#
# COMPACT_ATOMS: atom_id res chain seq x y z
N MET A 1 12.33 -26.93 9.02
CA MET A 1 13.47 -26.36 8.25
C MET A 1 13.62 -27.13 6.96
N LEU A 2 13.85 -26.47 5.84
CA LEU A 2 14.09 -27.12 4.54
C LEU A 2 15.40 -27.90 4.53
N SER A 3 15.43 -29.04 3.85
CA SER A 3 16.64 -29.83 3.64
C SER A 3 17.66 -29.03 2.78
N GLU A 4 18.94 -29.37 2.87
CA GLU A 4 19.97 -28.78 2.00
C GLU A 4 19.70 -29.07 0.53
N GLN A 5 19.24 -30.29 0.22
CA GLN A 5 18.86 -30.69 -1.13
C GLN A 5 17.70 -29.82 -1.66
N THR A 6 16.64 -29.64 -0.90
CA THR A 6 15.49 -28.78 -1.27
C THR A 6 15.94 -27.35 -1.56
N ARG A 7 16.77 -26.75 -0.68
CA ARG A 7 17.28 -25.40 -0.89
C ARG A 7 18.14 -25.31 -2.15
N THR A 8 19.00 -26.28 -2.40
CA THR A 8 19.85 -26.34 -3.60
C THR A 8 19.00 -26.38 -4.87
N ILE A 9 17.98 -27.24 -4.90
CA ILE A 9 17.09 -27.37 -6.06
C ILE A 9 16.31 -26.06 -6.28
N VAL A 10 15.66 -25.51 -5.26
CA VAL A 10 14.90 -24.25 -5.35
C VAL A 10 15.79 -23.12 -5.85
N LYS A 11 16.96 -22.94 -5.28
CA LYS A 11 17.93 -21.91 -5.68
C LYS A 11 18.36 -22.07 -7.15
N SER A 12 18.53 -23.30 -7.63
CA SER A 12 18.92 -23.57 -9.02
C SER A 12 17.85 -23.15 -10.04
N THR A 13 16.58 -22.98 -9.59
CA THR A 13 15.48 -22.51 -10.45
C THR A 13 15.41 -20.99 -10.60
N ALA A 14 16.17 -20.22 -9.83
CA ALA A 14 16.10 -18.75 -9.86
C ALA A 14 16.28 -18.15 -11.27
N PRO A 15 17.23 -18.61 -12.14
CA PRO A 15 17.33 -18.11 -13.50
C PRO A 15 16.08 -18.35 -14.35
N VAL A 16 15.44 -19.52 -14.19
CA VAL A 16 14.20 -19.87 -14.90
C VAL A 16 13.04 -18.99 -14.44
N LEU A 17 12.97 -18.66 -13.15
CA LEU A 17 11.96 -17.77 -12.60
C LEU A 17 12.19 -16.32 -13.04
N ALA A 18 13.44 -15.88 -13.20
CA ALA A 18 13.73 -14.57 -13.75
C ALA A 18 13.22 -14.40 -15.19
N GLU A 19 13.28 -15.48 -15.99
CA GLU A 19 12.82 -15.48 -17.38
C GLU A 19 11.32 -15.73 -17.53
N HIS A 20 10.79 -16.73 -16.82
CA HIS A 20 9.42 -17.23 -17.02
C HIS A 20 8.45 -16.88 -15.89
N GLY A 21 8.90 -16.22 -14.82
CA GLY A 21 8.11 -15.99 -13.61
C GLY A 21 6.78 -15.30 -13.89
N THR A 22 6.74 -14.24 -14.72
CA THR A 22 5.49 -13.55 -15.06
C THR A 22 4.55 -14.42 -15.89
N THR A 23 5.08 -15.28 -16.77
CA THR A 23 4.26 -16.25 -17.53
C THR A 23 3.63 -17.25 -16.58
N ILE A 24 4.40 -17.82 -15.66
CA ILE A 24 3.94 -18.77 -14.64
C ILE A 24 2.83 -18.15 -13.80
N THR A 25 3.04 -16.93 -13.29
CA THR A 25 2.03 -16.28 -12.44
C THR A 25 0.79 -15.84 -13.22
N THR A 26 0.89 -15.56 -14.51
CA THR A 26 -0.27 -15.31 -15.38
C THR A 26 -1.13 -16.56 -15.54
N VAL A 27 -0.52 -17.72 -15.83
CA VAL A 27 -1.20 -19.01 -15.89
C VAL A 27 -1.78 -19.40 -14.53
N PHE A 28 -1.03 -19.18 -13.46
CA PHE A 28 -1.48 -19.40 -12.08
C PHE A 28 -2.79 -18.66 -11.77
N TYR A 29 -2.82 -17.35 -11.94
CA TYR A 29 -4.02 -16.56 -11.63
C TYR A 29 -5.21 -16.96 -12.52
N LYS A 30 -4.98 -17.19 -13.80
CA LYS A 30 -6.02 -17.66 -14.71
C LYS A 30 -6.66 -18.94 -14.21
N ASN A 31 -5.86 -19.97 -13.99
CA ASN A 31 -6.34 -21.31 -13.62
C ASN A 31 -7.00 -21.30 -12.23
N MET A 32 -6.41 -20.55 -11.28
CA MET A 32 -6.96 -20.40 -9.92
C MET A 32 -8.34 -19.73 -9.93
N PHE A 33 -8.51 -18.64 -10.65
CA PHE A 33 -9.79 -17.91 -10.68
C PHE A 33 -10.86 -18.62 -11.52
N GLU A 34 -10.46 -19.45 -12.50
CA GLU A 34 -11.41 -20.31 -13.22
C GLU A 34 -11.99 -21.39 -12.30
N ALA A 35 -11.18 -21.95 -11.40
CA ALA A 35 -11.58 -23.00 -10.47
C ALA A 35 -12.19 -22.44 -9.16
N HIS A 36 -11.71 -21.29 -8.70
CA HIS A 36 -12.09 -20.64 -7.45
C HIS A 36 -12.51 -19.16 -7.69
N PRO A 37 -13.63 -18.92 -8.40
CA PRO A 37 -14.07 -17.57 -8.73
C PRO A 37 -14.45 -16.72 -7.51
N GLU A 38 -14.76 -17.34 -6.35
CA GLU A 38 -15.02 -16.64 -5.10
C GLU A 38 -13.81 -15.83 -4.61
N LEU A 39 -12.59 -16.23 -4.96
CA LEU A 39 -11.37 -15.50 -4.61
C LEU A 39 -11.30 -14.13 -5.30
N LEU A 40 -12.00 -13.94 -6.41
CA LEU A 40 -12.11 -12.62 -7.06
C LEU A 40 -12.74 -11.56 -6.15
N ASN A 41 -13.46 -11.95 -5.11
CA ASN A 41 -13.98 -11.02 -4.09
C ASN A 41 -12.89 -10.45 -3.15
N ILE A 42 -11.67 -10.99 -3.19
CA ILE A 42 -10.55 -10.54 -2.36
C ILE A 42 -9.59 -9.67 -3.17
N PHE A 43 -9.39 -10.00 -4.45
CA PHE A 43 -8.37 -9.38 -5.29
C PHE A 43 -8.79 -8.04 -5.90
N ASN A 44 -7.81 -7.17 -6.16
CA ASN A 44 -8.01 -5.94 -6.90
C ASN A 44 -8.02 -6.22 -8.42
N HIS A 45 -9.19 -6.17 -9.03
CA HIS A 45 -9.38 -6.50 -10.45
C HIS A 45 -8.59 -5.59 -11.39
N ALA A 46 -8.39 -4.31 -11.06
CA ALA A 46 -7.60 -3.40 -11.87
C ALA A 46 -6.12 -3.80 -11.91
N ASN A 47 -5.56 -4.22 -10.77
CA ASN A 47 -4.19 -4.73 -10.71
C ASN A 47 -4.03 -6.05 -11.46
N GLN A 48 -5.07 -6.91 -11.45
CA GLN A 48 -5.10 -8.13 -12.24
C GLN A 48 -5.12 -7.82 -13.74
N ALA A 49 -6.01 -6.95 -14.20
CA ALA A 49 -6.14 -6.59 -15.61
C ALA A 49 -4.87 -5.92 -16.17
N GLN A 50 -4.12 -5.20 -15.34
CA GLN A 50 -2.89 -4.51 -15.73
C GLN A 50 -1.62 -5.38 -15.59
N GLY A 51 -1.74 -6.65 -15.19
CA GLY A 51 -0.59 -7.54 -15.00
C GLY A 51 0.31 -7.20 -13.80
N ARG A 52 -0.04 -6.19 -13.03
CA ARG A 52 0.79 -5.72 -11.89
C ARG A 52 0.88 -6.76 -10.78
N GLN A 53 -0.20 -7.50 -10.54
CA GLN A 53 -0.23 -8.51 -9.50
C GLN A 53 0.56 -9.75 -9.91
N GLN A 54 0.50 -10.13 -11.19
CA GLN A 54 1.31 -11.20 -11.76
C GLN A 54 2.81 -10.91 -11.60
N ALA A 55 3.23 -9.71 -11.97
CA ALA A 55 4.63 -9.29 -11.80
C ALA A 55 5.07 -9.26 -10.32
N ALA A 56 4.21 -8.76 -9.40
CA ALA A 56 4.53 -8.73 -7.98
C ALA A 56 4.71 -10.13 -7.39
N LEU A 57 3.83 -11.08 -7.73
CA LEU A 57 3.98 -12.48 -7.28
C LEU A 57 5.21 -13.13 -7.88
N ALA A 58 5.49 -12.92 -9.18
CA ALA A 58 6.69 -13.45 -9.84
C ALA A 58 7.97 -12.97 -9.13
N ASN A 59 8.05 -11.68 -8.80
CA ASN A 59 9.18 -11.11 -8.06
C ASN A 59 9.30 -11.71 -6.65
N THR A 60 8.18 -11.96 -5.97
CA THR A 60 8.17 -12.57 -4.63
C THR A 60 8.69 -14.02 -4.69
N VAL A 61 8.23 -14.81 -5.66
CA VAL A 61 8.67 -16.21 -5.86
C VAL A 61 10.15 -16.25 -6.24
N TYR A 62 10.59 -15.35 -7.12
CA TYR A 62 12.01 -15.21 -7.48
C TYR A 62 12.88 -14.85 -6.28
N ALA A 63 12.47 -13.85 -5.49
CA ALA A 63 13.20 -13.45 -4.29
C ALA A 63 13.30 -14.59 -3.27
N ALA A 64 12.22 -15.35 -3.09
CA ALA A 64 12.23 -16.53 -2.24
C ALA A 64 13.22 -17.59 -2.72
N ALA A 65 13.33 -17.83 -4.04
CA ALA A 65 14.31 -18.76 -4.60
C ALA A 65 15.76 -18.29 -4.39
N VAL A 66 16.04 -17.00 -4.62
CA VAL A 66 17.38 -16.41 -4.44
C VAL A 66 17.80 -16.45 -2.97
N HIS A 67 16.89 -16.16 -2.06
CA HIS A 67 17.17 -16.05 -0.62
C HIS A 67 16.76 -17.28 0.18
N ILE A 68 16.54 -18.44 -0.45
CA ILE A 68 16.04 -19.66 0.23
C ILE A 68 16.94 -20.12 1.39
N ASP A 69 18.23 -19.82 1.34
CA ASP A 69 19.19 -20.11 2.41
C ASP A 69 19.08 -19.12 3.60
N ASN A 70 18.50 -17.94 3.36
CA ASN A 70 18.35 -16.86 4.35
C ASN A 70 17.06 -16.09 4.07
N LEU A 71 15.90 -16.66 4.40
CA LEU A 71 14.58 -16.02 4.21
C LEU A 71 14.39 -14.76 5.07
N GLU A 72 15.22 -14.55 6.10
CA GLU A 72 15.18 -13.31 6.89
C GLU A 72 15.51 -12.07 6.05
N ALA A 73 16.29 -12.22 4.99
CA ALA A 73 16.63 -11.12 4.08
C ALA A 73 15.40 -10.52 3.37
N ILE A 74 14.33 -11.31 3.17
CA ILE A 74 13.09 -10.85 2.52
C ILE A 74 11.98 -10.53 3.53
N LEU A 75 12.24 -10.62 4.84
CA LEU A 75 11.25 -10.38 5.89
C LEU A 75 10.55 -9.02 5.79
N PRO A 76 11.24 -7.89 5.46
CA PRO A 76 10.57 -6.60 5.28
C PRO A 76 9.50 -6.64 4.17
N ALA A 77 9.77 -7.30 3.06
CA ALA A 77 8.80 -7.48 1.98
C ALA A 77 7.64 -8.41 2.41
N VAL A 78 7.93 -9.47 3.15
CA VAL A 78 6.90 -10.38 3.72
C VAL A 78 5.97 -9.62 4.65
N VAL A 79 6.49 -8.77 5.54
CA VAL A 79 5.68 -7.94 6.45
C VAL A 79 4.79 -6.96 5.67
N GLN A 80 5.30 -6.34 4.61
CA GLN A 80 4.51 -5.45 3.76
C GLN A 80 3.37 -6.20 3.05
N ILE A 81 3.65 -7.40 2.53
CA ILE A 81 2.64 -8.26 1.87
C ILE A 81 1.60 -8.71 2.89
N ALA A 82 2.01 -9.17 4.07
CA ALA A 82 1.09 -9.61 5.13
C ALA A 82 0.14 -8.49 5.58
N ASN A 83 0.61 -7.24 5.71
CA ASN A 83 -0.27 -6.09 5.97
C ASN A 83 -1.35 -5.92 4.88
N LYS A 84 -0.99 -6.11 3.60
CA LYS A 84 -1.98 -6.10 2.51
C LYS A 84 -2.97 -7.25 2.62
N HIS A 85 -2.49 -8.45 2.87
CA HIS A 85 -3.33 -9.64 3.03
C HIS A 85 -4.33 -9.47 4.17
N VAL A 86 -3.89 -9.04 5.33
CA VAL A 86 -4.74 -8.78 6.50
C VAL A 86 -5.80 -7.72 6.17
N SER A 87 -5.41 -6.63 5.49
CA SER A 87 -6.36 -5.58 5.09
C SER A 87 -7.40 -6.04 4.07
N LEU A 88 -7.12 -7.10 3.32
CA LEU A 88 -8.03 -7.68 2.32
C LEU A 88 -8.84 -8.85 2.86
N GLY A 89 -8.56 -9.31 4.08
CA GLY A 89 -9.23 -10.44 4.70
C GLY A 89 -8.75 -11.80 4.17
N VAL A 90 -7.48 -11.92 3.77
CA VAL A 90 -6.88 -13.21 3.40
C VAL A 90 -6.83 -14.10 4.63
N LYS A 91 -7.13 -15.39 4.45
CA LYS A 91 -7.21 -16.37 5.50
C LYS A 91 -6.26 -17.54 5.24
N ALA A 92 -5.90 -18.27 6.29
CA ALA A 92 -5.07 -19.46 6.20
C ALA A 92 -5.58 -20.50 5.18
N GLU A 93 -6.91 -20.64 5.06
CA GLU A 93 -7.57 -21.58 4.12
C GLU A 93 -7.32 -21.26 2.63
N HIS A 94 -6.86 -20.05 2.29
CA HIS A 94 -6.54 -19.66 0.91
C HIS A 94 -5.17 -20.17 0.47
N TYR A 95 -4.23 -20.39 1.39
CA TYR A 95 -2.84 -20.76 1.07
C TYR A 95 -2.70 -22.14 0.38
N PRO A 96 -3.41 -23.21 0.80
CA PRO A 96 -3.39 -24.46 0.07
C PRO A 96 -3.83 -24.34 -1.39
N ILE A 97 -4.86 -23.51 -1.67
CA ILE A 97 -5.33 -23.26 -3.04
C ILE A 97 -4.23 -22.57 -3.85
N VAL A 98 -3.61 -21.53 -3.30
CA VAL A 98 -2.51 -20.82 -3.96
C VAL A 98 -1.34 -21.76 -4.26
N GLY A 99 -0.93 -22.61 -3.31
CA GLY A 99 0.15 -23.60 -3.49
C GLY A 99 -0.14 -24.58 -4.61
N GLU A 100 -1.32 -25.18 -4.60
CA GLU A 100 -1.75 -26.14 -5.62
C GLU A 100 -1.69 -25.54 -7.04
N TYR A 101 -2.28 -24.36 -7.22
CA TYR A 101 -2.33 -23.73 -8.54
C TYR A 101 -0.99 -23.13 -8.99
N LEU A 102 -0.12 -22.73 -8.05
CA LEU A 102 1.24 -22.30 -8.38
C LEU A 102 2.07 -23.47 -8.93
N LEU A 103 2.05 -24.63 -8.28
CA LEU A 103 2.76 -25.83 -8.75
C LEU A 103 2.21 -26.31 -10.09
N LYS A 104 0.88 -26.31 -10.29
CA LYS A 104 0.26 -26.63 -11.58
C LYS A 104 0.73 -25.68 -12.68
N ALA A 105 0.80 -24.37 -12.41
CA ALA A 105 1.26 -23.39 -13.38
C ALA A 105 2.74 -23.56 -13.72
N ILE A 106 3.60 -23.88 -12.75
CA ILE A 106 5.00 -24.21 -12.99
C ILE A 106 5.12 -25.40 -13.95
N LYS A 107 4.36 -26.48 -13.70
CA LYS A 107 4.35 -27.66 -14.56
C LYS A 107 3.82 -27.36 -15.95
N GLU A 108 2.75 -26.58 -16.06
CA GLU A 108 2.12 -26.22 -17.34
C GLU A 108 3.06 -25.38 -18.22
N VAL A 109 3.75 -24.39 -17.62
CA VAL A 109 4.63 -23.48 -18.38
C VAL A 109 5.96 -24.11 -18.73
N LEU A 110 6.56 -24.85 -17.82
CA LEU A 110 7.91 -25.39 -17.99
C LEU A 110 7.92 -26.83 -18.56
N GLY A 111 6.77 -27.51 -18.61
CA GLY A 111 6.66 -28.85 -19.18
C GLY A 111 7.60 -29.85 -18.52
N ASP A 112 8.42 -30.55 -19.34
CA ASP A 112 9.35 -31.58 -18.85
C ASP A 112 10.54 -30.99 -18.05
N ALA A 113 10.84 -29.69 -18.20
CA ALA A 113 11.84 -29.02 -17.37
C ALA A 113 11.43 -28.93 -15.90
N ALA A 114 10.12 -28.88 -15.60
CA ALA A 114 9.60 -29.02 -14.23
C ALA A 114 9.51 -30.52 -13.86
N THR A 115 10.64 -31.09 -13.46
CA THR A 115 10.71 -32.50 -13.01
C THR A 115 9.96 -32.70 -11.69
N ASP A 116 9.61 -33.93 -11.35
CA ASP A 116 8.95 -34.25 -10.08
C ASP A 116 9.81 -33.85 -8.87
N GLU A 117 11.13 -33.92 -9.00
CA GLU A 117 12.07 -33.50 -7.96
C GLU A 117 11.99 -31.95 -7.73
N ILE A 118 11.90 -31.18 -8.81
CA ILE A 118 11.74 -29.69 -8.72
C ILE A 118 10.38 -29.35 -8.11
N LEU A 119 9.30 -30.01 -8.54
CA LEU A 119 7.96 -29.77 -8.02
C LEU A 119 7.86 -30.11 -6.52
N THR A 120 8.44 -31.24 -6.10
CA THR A 120 8.50 -31.64 -4.69
C THR A 120 9.30 -30.61 -3.87
N ALA A 121 10.45 -30.14 -4.37
CA ALA A 121 11.24 -29.14 -3.68
C ALA A 121 10.49 -27.80 -3.54
N TRP A 122 9.72 -27.40 -4.54
CA TRP A 122 8.89 -26.19 -4.48
C TRP A 122 7.66 -26.37 -3.58
N GLU A 123 7.07 -27.55 -3.52
CA GLU A 123 5.98 -27.86 -2.59
C GLU A 123 6.45 -27.72 -1.13
N GLU A 124 7.62 -28.28 -0.79
CA GLU A 124 8.23 -28.14 0.53
C GLU A 124 8.58 -26.67 0.85
N ALA A 125 9.19 -25.96 -0.10
CA ALA A 125 9.55 -24.55 0.06
C ALA A 125 8.32 -23.66 0.24
N TYR A 126 7.29 -23.87 -0.58
CA TYR A 126 6.01 -23.18 -0.46
C TYR A 126 5.37 -23.43 0.90
N GLY A 127 5.35 -24.66 1.37
CA GLY A 127 4.79 -25.01 2.69
C GLY A 127 5.44 -24.23 3.84
N VAL A 128 6.77 -24.07 3.81
CA VAL A 128 7.50 -23.26 4.82
C VAL A 128 7.18 -21.77 4.69
N ILE A 129 7.17 -21.24 3.48
CA ILE A 129 6.87 -19.81 3.23
C ILE A 129 5.42 -19.49 3.59
N ALA A 130 4.46 -20.32 3.15
CA ALA A 130 3.05 -20.17 3.48
C ALA A 130 2.80 -20.24 4.99
N GLY A 131 3.46 -21.17 5.69
CA GLY A 131 3.39 -21.27 7.15
C GLY A 131 3.85 -19.97 7.83
N ALA A 132 4.96 -19.39 7.38
CA ALA A 132 5.46 -18.12 7.92
C ALA A 132 4.49 -16.95 7.68
N PHE A 133 3.84 -16.90 6.52
CA PHE A 133 2.80 -15.89 6.25
C PHE A 133 1.58 -16.11 7.14
N ILE A 134 1.08 -17.34 7.25
CA ILE A 134 -0.09 -17.69 8.07
C ILE A 134 0.15 -17.29 9.52
N ASP A 135 1.30 -17.67 10.09
CA ASP A 135 1.65 -17.35 11.48
C ASP A 135 1.71 -15.82 11.71
N LEU A 136 2.37 -15.09 10.78
CA LEU A 136 2.50 -13.64 10.86
C LEU A 136 1.14 -12.94 10.73
N GLU A 137 0.31 -13.36 9.79
CA GLU A 137 -1.02 -12.79 9.55
C GLU A 137 -1.98 -13.09 10.71
N GLU A 138 -1.91 -14.30 11.28
CA GLU A 138 -2.67 -14.66 12.48
C GLU A 138 -2.31 -13.76 13.67
N ASP A 139 -1.02 -13.51 13.88
CA ASP A 139 -0.55 -12.59 14.91
C ASP A 139 -1.01 -11.15 14.66
N MET A 140 -1.01 -10.70 13.40
CA MET A 140 -1.55 -9.38 13.02
C MET A 140 -3.05 -9.29 13.30
N TYR A 141 -3.84 -10.29 12.93
CA TYR A 141 -5.28 -10.34 13.22
C TYR A 141 -5.54 -10.31 14.72
N LYS A 142 -4.86 -11.16 15.52
CA LYS A 142 -4.96 -11.18 16.97
C LYS A 142 -4.59 -9.83 17.60
N LYS A 143 -3.51 -9.20 17.10
CA LYS A 143 -3.07 -7.89 17.61
C LYS A 143 -4.13 -6.82 17.41
N VAL A 144 -4.72 -6.75 16.22
CA VAL A 144 -5.76 -5.78 15.90
C VAL A 144 -7.05 -6.06 16.67
N GLU A 145 -7.47 -7.32 16.76
CA GLU A 145 -8.68 -7.74 17.49
C GLU A 145 -8.57 -7.45 18.99
N ASN A 146 -7.40 -7.65 19.59
CA ASN A 146 -7.13 -7.37 20.99
C ASN A 146 -6.88 -5.87 21.30
N GLN A 147 -6.71 -5.04 20.28
CA GLN A 147 -6.62 -3.60 20.45
C GLN A 147 -7.98 -3.05 20.90
N LYS A 148 -7.97 -2.05 21.78
CA LYS A 148 -9.20 -1.38 22.18
C LYS A 148 -9.95 -0.85 20.95
N ASP A 149 -11.21 -1.18 20.84
CA ASP A 149 -12.10 -0.83 19.73
C ASP A 149 -11.67 -1.45 18.36
N GLY A 150 -10.75 -2.45 18.38
CA GLY A 150 -10.28 -3.14 17.19
C GLY A 150 -11.22 -4.25 16.73
N TRP A 151 -11.03 -4.73 15.50
CA TRP A 151 -11.78 -5.84 14.91
C TRP A 151 -10.94 -6.57 13.85
N SER A 152 -11.27 -7.83 13.59
CA SER A 152 -10.71 -8.59 12.47
C SER A 152 -11.62 -8.54 11.25
N PHE A 153 -11.03 -8.66 10.06
CA PHE A 153 -11.71 -8.65 8.76
C PHE A 153 -12.40 -7.32 8.44
N PHE A 154 -13.68 -7.37 8.05
CA PHE A 154 -14.46 -6.20 7.63
C PHE A 154 -15.57 -5.91 8.63
N LYS A 155 -15.84 -4.62 8.82
CA LYS A 155 -16.89 -4.09 9.69
C LYS A 155 -17.65 -2.99 8.96
N ASP A 156 -18.95 -2.90 9.22
CA ASP A 156 -19.82 -1.86 8.65
C ASP A 156 -19.54 -0.49 9.24
N PHE A 157 -19.32 0.47 8.36
CA PHE A 157 -19.18 1.87 8.69
C PHE A 157 -20.18 2.72 7.92
N LYS A 158 -20.69 3.75 8.56
CA LYS A 158 -21.58 4.74 7.98
C LYS A 158 -20.80 5.94 7.49
N VAL A 159 -21.03 6.36 6.26
CA VAL A 159 -20.56 7.65 5.76
C VAL A 159 -21.33 8.76 6.48
N VAL A 160 -20.65 9.55 7.30
CA VAL A 160 -21.28 10.62 8.09
C VAL A 160 -21.05 12.00 7.49
N ASN A 161 -20.06 12.16 6.63
CA ASN A 161 -19.78 13.40 5.92
C ASN A 161 -19.01 13.14 4.61
N LYS A 162 -19.23 14.00 3.61
CA LYS A 162 -18.44 14.06 2.35
C LYS A 162 -17.97 15.49 2.16
N VAL A 163 -16.67 15.68 1.98
CA VAL A 163 -16.07 17.00 1.79
C VAL A 163 -15.28 17.03 0.48
N LYS A 164 -15.62 17.94 -0.41
CA LYS A 164 -14.83 18.18 -1.63
C LYS A 164 -13.54 18.91 -1.25
N GLU A 165 -12.40 18.23 -1.35
CA GLU A 165 -11.08 18.80 -1.04
C GLU A 165 -10.45 19.51 -2.24
N SER A 166 -10.74 19.00 -3.46
CA SER A 166 -10.30 19.58 -4.73
C SER A 166 -11.25 19.14 -5.84
N ASP A 167 -10.99 19.52 -7.08
CA ASP A 167 -11.82 19.06 -8.22
C ASP A 167 -11.74 17.54 -8.44
N ALA A 168 -10.69 16.89 -7.97
CA ALA A 168 -10.52 15.46 -8.14
C ALA A 168 -10.63 14.64 -6.84
N ILE A 169 -10.49 15.25 -5.67
CA ILE A 169 -10.42 14.53 -4.38
C ILE A 169 -11.60 14.90 -3.49
N THR A 170 -12.27 13.86 -2.97
CA THR A 170 -13.34 13.98 -1.98
C THR A 170 -12.97 13.17 -0.73
N SER A 171 -13.09 13.78 0.43
CA SER A 171 -12.95 13.13 1.73
C SER A 171 -14.27 12.50 2.17
N PHE A 172 -14.18 11.28 2.71
CA PHE A 172 -15.29 10.55 3.32
C PHE A 172 -14.98 10.34 4.81
N HIS A 173 -15.86 10.82 5.66
CA HIS A 173 -15.81 10.59 7.10
C HIS A 173 -16.65 9.37 7.45
N LEU A 174 -16.05 8.41 8.14
CA LEU A 174 -16.59 7.08 8.36
C LEU A 174 -16.66 6.79 9.85
N LYS A 175 -17.85 6.48 10.37
CA LYS A 175 -18.06 6.05 11.76
C LYS A 175 -18.60 4.62 11.79
N PRO A 176 -18.22 3.81 12.80
CA PRO A 176 -18.78 2.47 12.97
C PRO A 176 -20.31 2.52 13.00
N ALA A 177 -20.96 1.64 12.23
CA ALA A 177 -22.43 1.60 12.14
C ALA A 177 -23.11 1.20 13.45
N ASP A 178 -22.38 0.47 14.31
CA ASP A 178 -22.83 0.04 15.63
C ASP A 178 -22.66 1.12 16.72
N GLY A 179 -22.13 2.29 16.38
CA GLY A 179 -21.90 3.40 17.32
C GLY A 179 -20.69 3.22 18.25
N SER A 180 -19.86 2.19 18.04
CA SER A 180 -18.61 2.02 18.77
C SER A 180 -17.58 3.07 18.38
N ASN A 181 -16.47 3.14 19.12
CA ASN A 181 -15.29 3.91 18.71
C ASN A 181 -14.47 3.16 17.66
N VAL A 182 -13.44 3.83 17.15
CA VAL A 182 -12.41 3.26 16.28
C VAL A 182 -11.10 3.10 17.04
N PRO A 183 -10.25 2.12 16.69
CA PRO A 183 -8.96 1.94 17.32
C PRO A 183 -8.01 3.11 16.98
N VAL A 184 -7.07 3.36 17.87
CA VAL A 184 -5.95 4.26 17.58
C VAL A 184 -5.10 3.65 16.47
N TYR A 185 -4.78 4.43 15.45
CA TYR A 185 -3.92 4.01 14.36
C TYR A 185 -2.67 4.88 14.25
N GLN A 186 -1.65 4.36 13.59
CA GLN A 186 -0.42 5.10 13.32
C GLN A 186 -0.60 5.98 12.08
N PRO A 187 -0.14 7.26 12.11
CA PRO A 187 -0.27 8.15 10.96
C PRO A 187 0.48 7.58 9.76
N GLY A 188 -0.21 7.54 8.61
CA GLY A 188 0.25 6.91 7.38
C GLY A 188 -0.38 5.55 7.08
N GLN A 189 -1.01 4.89 8.05
CA GLN A 189 -1.77 3.66 7.82
C GLN A 189 -2.96 3.88 6.88
N TYR A 190 -3.43 2.79 6.29
CA TYR A 190 -4.57 2.74 5.37
C TYR A 190 -5.64 1.73 5.84
N ILE A 191 -6.81 1.82 5.26
CA ILE A 191 -7.88 0.82 5.34
C ILE A 191 -8.19 0.28 3.95
N SER A 192 -8.71 -0.94 3.88
CA SER A 192 -9.39 -1.45 2.69
C SER A 192 -10.88 -1.17 2.81
N ILE A 193 -11.47 -0.59 1.75
CA ILE A 193 -12.91 -0.49 1.59
C ILE A 193 -13.37 -1.60 0.64
N ARG A 194 -14.45 -2.27 1.00
CA ARG A 194 -15.11 -3.30 0.20
C ARG A 194 -16.45 -2.76 -0.29
N LEU A 195 -16.66 -2.83 -1.59
CA LEU A 195 -17.86 -2.29 -2.23
C LEU A 195 -18.57 -3.38 -3.04
N ASP A 196 -19.88 -3.49 -2.83
CA ASP A 196 -20.79 -4.20 -3.74
C ASP A 196 -21.33 -3.18 -4.74
N ILE A 197 -20.78 -3.20 -5.97
CA ILE A 197 -21.08 -2.21 -6.99
C ILE A 197 -22.11 -2.78 -7.95
N PRO A 198 -23.30 -2.17 -8.11
CA PRO A 198 -24.31 -2.64 -9.03
C PRO A 198 -23.81 -2.82 -10.45
N GLY A 199 -23.97 -4.03 -10.99
CA GLY A 199 -23.49 -4.40 -12.32
C GLY A 199 -22.11 -5.07 -12.36
N GLU A 200 -21.34 -5.00 -11.28
CA GLU A 200 -20.12 -5.79 -11.11
C GLU A 200 -20.47 -7.18 -10.57
N LYS A 201 -19.76 -8.21 -11.06
CA LYS A 201 -20.00 -9.61 -10.65
C LYS A 201 -19.41 -9.93 -9.28
N TYR A 202 -18.33 -9.25 -8.91
CA TYR A 202 -17.54 -9.50 -7.70
C TYR A 202 -17.36 -8.23 -6.90
N LEU A 203 -17.11 -8.37 -5.60
CA LEU A 203 -16.83 -7.26 -4.70
C LEU A 203 -15.56 -6.51 -5.15
N SER A 204 -15.56 -5.21 -4.97
CA SER A 204 -14.44 -4.33 -5.33
C SER A 204 -13.71 -3.86 -4.08
N ASN A 205 -12.49 -4.33 -3.86
CA ASN A 205 -11.66 -3.91 -2.74
C ASN A 205 -10.67 -2.82 -3.19
N ARG A 206 -10.57 -1.74 -2.40
CA ARG A 206 -9.58 -0.67 -2.61
C ARG A 206 -9.00 -0.21 -1.28
N GLN A 207 -7.70 0.06 -1.31
CA GLN A 207 -6.96 0.58 -0.16
C GLN A 207 -6.88 2.09 -0.25
N TYR A 208 -7.20 2.78 0.85
CA TYR A 208 -7.12 4.23 0.98
C TYR A 208 -6.41 4.61 2.27
N SER A 209 -5.39 5.44 2.17
CA SER A 209 -4.70 6.00 3.34
C SER A 209 -5.67 6.78 4.22
N LEU A 210 -5.54 6.62 5.52
CA LEU A 210 -6.20 7.47 6.48
C LEU A 210 -5.58 8.87 6.37
N SER A 211 -6.39 9.89 6.15
CA SER A 211 -5.96 11.23 5.75
C SER A 211 -6.11 12.29 6.85
N GLN A 212 -6.24 11.87 8.10
CA GLN A 212 -6.26 12.73 9.29
C GLN A 212 -5.46 12.09 10.42
N ALA A 213 -5.11 12.86 11.45
CA ALA A 213 -4.58 12.31 12.70
C ALA A 213 -5.61 11.37 13.35
N SER A 214 -5.12 10.36 14.10
CA SER A 214 -6.01 9.39 14.75
C SER A 214 -6.98 10.07 15.72
N ARG A 215 -8.26 9.79 15.54
CA ARG A 215 -9.38 10.23 16.39
C ARG A 215 -10.13 9.02 16.92
N PRO A 216 -10.79 9.11 18.08
CA PRO A 216 -11.43 7.96 18.70
C PRO A 216 -12.77 7.57 18.04
N ASP A 217 -13.38 8.43 17.24
CA ASP A 217 -14.79 8.30 16.83
C ASP A 217 -14.99 8.17 15.33
N GLU A 218 -13.96 8.42 14.51
CA GLU A 218 -14.09 8.35 13.05
C GLU A 218 -12.77 8.10 12.33
N PHE A 219 -12.89 7.59 11.11
CA PHE A 219 -11.82 7.60 10.10
C PHE A 219 -12.15 8.60 8.99
N ARG A 220 -11.11 9.17 8.38
CA ARG A 220 -11.22 9.93 7.13
C ARG A 220 -10.35 9.28 6.07
N ILE A 221 -10.95 8.92 4.95
CA ILE A 221 -10.25 8.60 3.71
C ILE A 221 -10.51 9.70 2.68
N SER A 222 -9.55 9.93 1.80
CA SER A 222 -9.69 10.94 0.75
C SER A 222 -9.39 10.31 -0.60
N VAL A 223 -10.43 10.24 -1.42
CA VAL A 223 -10.47 9.44 -2.63
C VAL A 223 -10.33 10.34 -3.85
N LYS A 224 -9.33 10.07 -4.69
CA LYS A 224 -9.22 10.68 -6.01
C LYS A 224 -10.16 9.96 -6.98
N ARG A 225 -10.98 10.74 -7.70
CA ARG A 225 -11.83 10.25 -8.78
C ARG A 225 -10.99 9.93 -10.01
N GLU A 226 -10.77 8.65 -10.28
CA GLU A 226 -9.95 8.16 -11.40
C GLU A 226 -10.79 8.01 -12.68
N ALA A 227 -11.22 9.15 -13.24
CA ALA A 227 -12.06 9.21 -14.42
C ALA A 227 -11.28 9.45 -15.75
N ASP A 228 -9.99 9.79 -15.65
CA ASP A 228 -9.13 10.09 -16.81
C ASP A 228 -8.29 8.86 -17.25
N ASN A 229 -8.53 7.69 -16.67
CA ASN A 229 -7.82 6.45 -16.98
C ASN A 229 -8.59 5.62 -18.01
N ASP A 230 -7.90 4.76 -18.75
CA ASP A 230 -8.50 3.75 -19.61
C ASP A 230 -8.04 2.34 -19.17
N PRO A 231 -8.91 1.51 -18.59
CA PRO A 231 -10.30 1.80 -18.18
C PRO A 231 -10.38 2.74 -16.98
N ASN A 232 -11.50 3.43 -16.83
CA ASN A 232 -11.81 4.28 -15.68
C ASN A 232 -11.81 3.48 -14.35
N GLY A 233 -11.52 4.18 -13.26
CA GLY A 233 -11.48 3.58 -11.93
C GLY A 233 -12.87 3.31 -11.35
N VAL A 234 -13.39 2.10 -11.52
CA VAL A 234 -14.77 1.71 -11.12
C VAL A 234 -15.10 2.08 -9.67
N ALA A 235 -14.27 1.65 -8.72
CA ALA A 235 -14.54 1.89 -7.28
C ALA A 235 -14.49 3.38 -6.89
N SER A 236 -13.48 4.13 -7.39
CA SER A 236 -13.35 5.55 -7.07
C SER A 236 -14.49 6.39 -7.63
N ILE A 237 -14.95 6.07 -8.84
CA ILE A 237 -16.11 6.72 -9.47
C ILE A 237 -17.37 6.38 -8.68
N TYR A 238 -17.58 5.11 -8.33
CA TYR A 238 -18.74 4.69 -7.53
C TYR A 238 -18.80 5.41 -6.19
N LEU A 239 -17.68 5.54 -5.47
CA LEU A 239 -17.61 6.29 -4.23
C LEU A 239 -18.00 7.76 -4.41
N HIS A 240 -17.52 8.41 -5.47
CA HIS A 240 -17.82 9.81 -5.74
C HIS A 240 -19.29 10.03 -6.13
N ASP A 241 -19.83 9.20 -7.02
CA ASP A 241 -21.08 9.46 -7.72
C ASP A 241 -22.28 8.79 -7.02
N HIS A 242 -22.08 7.70 -6.29
CA HIS A 242 -23.17 6.87 -5.77
C HIS A 242 -23.17 6.69 -4.25
N VAL A 243 -22.03 6.79 -3.57
CA VAL A 243 -21.98 6.68 -2.11
C VAL A 243 -22.28 8.03 -1.47
N ASN A 244 -23.30 8.10 -0.64
CA ASN A 244 -23.82 9.31 -0.03
C ASN A 244 -23.68 9.30 1.50
N VAL A 245 -23.86 10.45 2.13
CA VAL A 245 -24.00 10.53 3.60
C VAL A 245 -25.19 9.70 4.05
N GLY A 246 -24.96 8.79 4.97
CA GLY A 246 -25.94 7.83 5.47
C GLY A 246 -25.72 6.41 4.97
N ASP A 247 -25.02 6.21 3.86
CA ASP A 247 -24.76 4.89 3.29
C ASP A 247 -23.75 4.10 4.14
N LEU A 248 -23.87 2.78 4.06
CA LEU A 248 -22.95 1.84 4.70
C LEU A 248 -21.87 1.38 3.72
N VAL A 249 -20.68 1.23 4.23
CA VAL A 249 -19.53 0.62 3.55
C VAL A 249 -18.80 -0.32 4.49
N GLU A 250 -18.29 -1.42 3.98
CA GLU A 250 -17.46 -2.33 4.76
C GLU A 250 -16.00 -1.90 4.69
N ILE A 251 -15.33 -1.79 5.84
CA ILE A 251 -13.91 -1.47 5.90
C ILE A 251 -13.12 -2.41 6.79
N SER A 252 -11.85 -2.62 6.43
CA SER A 252 -10.89 -3.34 7.28
C SER A 252 -10.41 -2.49 8.44
N ALA A 253 -9.84 -3.13 9.45
CA ALA A 253 -9.04 -2.40 10.43
C ALA A 253 -7.82 -1.73 9.77
N PRO A 254 -7.24 -0.67 10.39
CA PRO A 254 -6.04 -0.01 9.88
C PRO A 254 -4.85 -0.96 9.76
N ALA A 255 -4.14 -0.86 8.63
CA ALA A 255 -2.97 -1.66 8.30
C ALA A 255 -1.90 -0.79 7.62
N GLY A 256 -0.71 -1.36 7.40
CA GLY A 256 0.38 -0.70 6.69
C GLY A 256 1.59 -0.40 7.57
N VAL A 257 2.74 -0.32 6.91
CA VAL A 257 4.07 -0.09 7.54
C VAL A 257 4.67 1.28 7.21
N PHE A 258 4.04 2.04 6.32
CA PHE A 258 4.42 3.41 6.00
C PHE A 258 3.89 4.36 7.08
N VAL A 259 4.58 4.41 8.20
CA VAL A 259 4.10 5.09 9.41
C VAL A 259 5.13 6.07 9.95
N LEU A 260 4.64 7.18 10.47
CA LEU A 260 5.44 8.19 11.14
C LEU A 260 5.67 7.79 12.60
N ASP A 261 6.92 7.85 13.07
CA ASP A 261 7.17 7.91 14.51
C ASP A 261 6.81 9.31 15.04
N ALA A 262 5.62 9.39 15.61
CA ALA A 262 5.08 10.65 16.12
C ALA A 262 5.80 11.19 17.36
N LYS A 263 6.67 10.38 18.00
CA LYS A 263 7.47 10.78 19.18
C LYS A 263 8.87 11.24 18.80
N ASN A 264 9.29 10.97 17.58
CA ASN A 264 10.58 11.43 17.09
C ASN A 264 10.54 12.95 16.88
N GLU A 265 11.55 13.66 17.37
CA GLU A 265 11.67 15.13 17.25
C GLU A 265 12.73 15.55 16.22
N THR A 266 13.40 14.60 15.55
CA THR A 266 14.33 14.93 14.46
C THR A 266 13.58 15.61 13.30
N PRO A 267 14.24 16.43 12.48
CA PRO A 267 13.61 17.09 11.34
C PRO A 267 12.84 16.10 10.46
N VAL A 268 11.70 16.52 9.90
CA VAL A 268 10.90 15.67 9.02
C VAL A 268 10.47 16.44 7.77
N ALA A 269 10.58 15.79 6.61
CA ALA A 269 10.08 16.30 5.35
C ALA A 269 8.94 15.39 4.82
N PHE A 270 7.78 15.99 4.57
CA PHE A 270 6.66 15.36 3.87
C PHE A 270 6.68 15.83 2.42
N ILE A 271 6.88 14.92 1.47
CA ILE A 271 7.04 15.23 0.06
C ILE A 271 5.99 14.44 -0.73
N SER A 272 5.01 15.13 -1.30
CA SER A 272 3.86 14.49 -1.91
C SER A 272 3.58 14.97 -3.32
N GLY A 273 3.05 14.05 -4.17
CA GLY A 273 2.54 14.34 -5.50
C GLY A 273 1.09 13.90 -5.67
N GLY A 274 0.20 14.81 -6.08
CA GLY A 274 -1.21 14.50 -6.31
C GLY A 274 -1.89 13.86 -5.09
N VAL A 275 -2.53 12.68 -5.28
CA VAL A 275 -3.23 11.98 -4.20
C VAL A 275 -2.30 11.37 -3.13
N GLY A 276 -0.98 11.34 -3.37
CA GLY A 276 0.02 10.98 -2.34
C GLY A 276 0.04 11.92 -1.14
N ILE A 277 -0.68 13.03 -1.19
CA ILE A 277 -0.89 13.94 -0.07
C ILE A 277 -1.69 13.29 1.08
N THR A 278 -2.48 12.25 0.82
CA THR A 278 -3.42 11.68 1.80
C THR A 278 -2.74 11.10 3.04
N PRO A 279 -1.71 10.22 2.98
CA PRO A 279 -0.99 9.80 4.17
C PRO A 279 -0.19 10.94 4.82
N MET A 280 0.31 11.90 4.02
CA MET A 280 1.05 13.05 4.54
C MET A 280 0.19 13.95 5.41
N MET A 281 -1.10 14.09 5.10
CA MET A 281 -2.04 14.84 5.94
C MET A 281 -2.20 14.21 7.31
N SER A 282 -2.34 12.89 7.39
CA SER A 282 -2.39 12.17 8.67
C SER A 282 -1.12 12.40 9.50
N MET A 283 0.05 12.31 8.86
CA MET A 283 1.34 12.52 9.51
C MET A 283 1.51 13.98 9.95
N PHE A 284 1.23 14.94 9.07
CA PHE A 284 1.40 16.37 9.34
C PHE A 284 0.46 16.87 10.44
N GLU A 285 -0.82 16.51 10.41
CA GLU A 285 -1.79 16.84 11.46
C GLU A 285 -1.35 16.25 12.81
N THR A 286 -0.75 15.05 12.80
CA THR A 286 -0.22 14.42 14.01
C THR A 286 0.98 15.19 14.55
N VAL A 287 1.94 15.60 13.72
CA VAL A 287 3.10 16.40 14.13
C VAL A 287 2.63 17.76 14.68
N ALA A 288 1.72 18.43 13.98
CA ALA A 288 1.18 19.72 14.42
C ALA A 288 0.50 19.65 15.80
N THR A 289 -0.07 18.48 16.13
CA THR A 289 -0.78 18.26 17.40
C THR A 289 0.14 17.81 18.54
N LEU A 290 1.05 16.86 18.27
CA LEU A 290 1.84 16.19 19.31
C LEU A 290 3.24 16.77 19.47
N THR A 291 3.86 17.19 18.39
CA THR A 291 5.24 17.72 18.36
C THR A 291 5.35 19.01 17.55
N PRO A 292 4.60 20.09 17.88
CA PRO A 292 4.51 21.31 17.07
C PRO A 292 5.84 22.09 16.95
N LYS A 293 6.84 21.73 17.71
CA LYS A 293 8.21 22.30 17.66
C LYS A 293 9.14 21.53 16.72
N ARG A 294 8.75 20.32 16.29
CA ARG A 294 9.54 19.49 15.38
C ARG A 294 9.80 20.25 14.07
N PRO A 295 11.06 20.43 13.65
CA PRO A 295 11.36 21.04 12.36
C PRO A 295 10.67 20.26 11.24
N THR A 296 9.78 20.89 10.51
CA THR A 296 8.92 20.21 9.54
C THR A 296 8.90 20.94 8.21
N THR A 297 9.16 20.21 7.14
CA THR A 297 8.98 20.69 5.77
C THR A 297 7.84 19.95 5.10
N PHE A 298 6.92 20.66 4.47
CA PHE A 298 5.87 20.05 3.64
C PHE A 298 6.01 20.56 2.20
N LEU A 299 6.35 19.65 1.27
CA LEU A 299 6.44 19.94 -0.16
C LEU A 299 5.34 19.18 -0.90
N HIS A 300 4.52 19.91 -1.67
CA HIS A 300 3.45 19.30 -2.45
C HIS A 300 3.53 19.69 -3.93
N ALA A 301 3.38 18.70 -4.81
CA ALA A 301 3.25 18.88 -6.24
C ALA A 301 1.84 18.49 -6.72
N ALA A 302 1.15 19.39 -7.39
CA ALA A 302 -0.12 19.11 -8.06
C ALA A 302 -0.05 19.52 -9.53
N ARG A 303 -1.03 19.13 -10.34
CA ARG A 303 -1.10 19.58 -11.74
C ARG A 303 -1.40 21.06 -11.82
N ASN A 304 -2.34 21.54 -10.99
CA ASN A 304 -2.75 22.92 -10.88
C ASN A 304 -3.41 23.19 -9.52
N GLU A 305 -3.76 24.43 -9.26
CA GLU A 305 -4.36 24.86 -8.01
C GLU A 305 -5.72 24.20 -7.72
N SER A 306 -6.57 24.00 -8.73
CA SER A 306 -7.90 23.37 -8.55
C SER A 306 -7.84 21.90 -8.16
N LEU A 307 -6.71 21.23 -8.43
CA LEU A 307 -6.44 19.84 -8.06
C LEU A 307 -5.65 19.69 -6.76
N HIS A 308 -5.26 20.80 -6.13
CA HIS A 308 -4.54 20.81 -4.87
C HIS A 308 -5.52 20.65 -3.69
N ALA A 309 -5.52 19.47 -3.09
CA ALA A 309 -6.34 19.15 -1.92
C ALA A 309 -5.66 19.63 -0.63
N PHE A 310 -6.44 19.94 0.41
CA PHE A 310 -5.99 20.24 1.78
C PHE A 310 -5.14 21.51 1.98
N ASP A 311 -4.98 22.37 0.99
CA ASP A 311 -4.14 23.55 1.12
C ASP A 311 -4.50 24.41 2.36
N LYS A 312 -5.80 24.67 2.57
CA LYS A 312 -6.27 25.43 3.73
C LYS A 312 -6.03 24.71 5.05
N ASP A 313 -6.16 23.40 5.09
CA ASP A 313 -5.94 22.60 6.29
C ASP A 313 -4.45 22.58 6.65
N ILE A 314 -3.56 22.42 5.64
CA ILE A 314 -2.11 22.49 5.85
C ILE A 314 -1.73 23.86 6.39
N GLN A 315 -2.19 24.97 5.78
CA GLN A 315 -1.92 26.32 6.26
C GLN A 315 -2.42 26.54 7.69
N LYS A 316 -3.61 26.03 8.03
CA LYS A 316 -4.17 26.11 9.38
C LYS A 316 -3.32 25.39 10.41
N HIS A 317 -2.86 24.18 10.13
CA HIS A 317 -1.98 23.43 11.01
C HIS A 317 -0.59 24.06 11.10
N ALA A 318 -0.02 24.49 9.97
CA ALA A 318 1.26 25.21 9.94
C ALA A 318 1.26 26.46 10.82
N ALA A 319 0.16 27.20 10.88
CA ALA A 319 0.03 28.38 11.73
C ALA A 319 0.13 28.07 13.24
N THR A 320 0.00 26.81 13.66
CA THR A 320 0.15 26.37 15.06
C THR A 320 1.54 25.80 15.39
N MET A 321 2.41 25.69 14.38
CA MET A 321 3.75 25.10 14.51
C MET A 321 4.83 26.21 14.60
N GLU A 322 5.91 25.94 15.34
CA GLU A 322 6.99 26.91 15.52
C GLU A 322 8.01 26.88 14.37
N ASN A 323 8.31 25.68 13.84
CA ASN A 323 9.38 25.43 12.86
C ASN A 323 8.83 24.68 11.65
N VAL A 324 8.01 25.33 10.84
CA VAL A 324 7.39 24.70 9.66
C VAL A 324 7.66 25.51 8.39
N SER A 325 7.95 24.83 7.30
CA SER A 325 7.92 25.39 5.95
C SER A 325 6.96 24.60 5.06
N TYR A 326 6.12 25.32 4.31
CA TYR A 326 5.15 24.74 3.40
C TYR A 326 5.30 25.35 2.01
N HIS A 327 5.54 24.52 1.00
CA HIS A 327 5.73 24.96 -0.38
C HIS A 327 4.97 24.06 -1.34
N THR A 328 4.42 24.67 -2.38
CA THR A 328 3.67 23.97 -3.43
C THR A 328 4.22 24.31 -4.80
N VAL A 329 4.16 23.35 -5.72
CA VAL A 329 4.47 23.54 -7.14
C VAL A 329 3.34 23.01 -8.00
N TYR A 330 3.08 23.66 -9.13
CA TYR A 330 2.03 23.29 -10.07
C TYR A 330 2.63 23.01 -11.45
N SER A 331 2.48 21.76 -11.94
CA SER A 331 3.13 21.32 -13.18
C SER A 331 2.63 22.02 -14.46
N ASP A 332 1.51 22.73 -14.40
CA ASP A 332 1.03 23.61 -15.47
C ASP A 332 1.68 25.00 -15.49
N GLN A 333 2.58 25.27 -14.53
CA GLN A 333 3.30 26.54 -14.40
C GLN A 333 4.81 26.35 -14.70
N PRO A 334 5.53 27.40 -15.10
CA PRO A 334 6.99 27.35 -15.19
C PRO A 334 7.61 26.94 -13.84
N ASN A 335 8.61 26.05 -13.86
CA ASN A 335 9.25 25.48 -12.67
C ASN A 335 8.29 24.70 -11.75
N GLY A 336 7.25 24.09 -12.30
CA GLY A 336 6.18 23.40 -11.59
C GLY A 336 6.52 21.98 -11.10
N PHE A 337 7.79 21.65 -10.89
CA PHE A 337 8.26 20.37 -10.37
C PHE A 337 9.11 20.57 -9.12
N ILE A 338 9.09 19.60 -8.23
CA ILE A 338 10.04 19.55 -7.11
C ILE A 338 11.41 19.22 -7.68
N THR A 339 12.34 20.17 -7.62
CA THR A 339 13.70 20.04 -8.13
C THR A 339 14.67 19.72 -7.01
N ARG A 340 15.90 19.30 -7.39
CA ARG A 340 16.99 19.08 -6.45
C ARG A 340 17.31 20.34 -5.64
N GLU A 341 17.38 21.50 -6.30
CA GLU A 341 17.66 22.80 -5.65
C GLU A 341 16.61 23.14 -4.60
N MET A 342 15.33 22.82 -4.88
CA MET A 342 14.25 23.00 -3.91
C MET A 342 14.41 22.06 -2.71
N LEU A 343 14.80 20.81 -2.94
CA LEU A 343 15.07 19.87 -1.86
C LEU A 343 16.29 20.30 -1.03
N GLU A 344 17.37 20.73 -1.65
CA GLU A 344 18.58 21.27 -0.97
C GLU A 344 18.25 22.52 -0.12
N GLN A 345 17.29 23.33 -0.54
CA GLN A 345 16.89 24.53 0.18
C GLN A 345 16.02 24.24 1.40
N TYR A 346 15.13 23.24 1.34
CA TYR A 346 14.06 23.07 2.34
C TYR A 346 14.15 21.78 3.14
N VAL A 347 14.86 20.75 2.69
CA VAL A 347 14.95 19.47 3.38
C VAL A 347 16.21 19.39 4.21
N ASP A 348 16.06 19.16 5.51
CA ASP A 348 17.16 18.86 6.40
C ASP A 348 17.52 17.38 6.30
N ILE A 349 18.68 17.11 5.71
CA ILE A 349 19.17 15.73 5.47
C ILE A 349 19.56 14.97 6.74
N SER A 350 19.64 15.64 7.90
CA SER A 350 19.84 14.96 9.19
C SER A 350 18.58 14.32 9.75
N GLY A 351 17.41 14.59 9.14
CA GLY A 351 16.10 14.12 9.55
C GLY A 351 15.59 12.95 8.71
N GLU A 352 14.28 12.83 8.62
CA GLU A 352 13.55 11.80 7.88
C GLU A 352 12.74 12.41 6.74
N ALA A 353 12.62 11.71 5.62
CA ALA A 353 11.79 12.09 4.49
C ALA A 353 10.73 11.04 4.21
N TYR A 354 9.47 11.48 4.11
CA TYR A 354 8.32 10.66 3.72
C TYR A 354 7.88 11.07 2.32
N VAL A 355 7.91 10.13 1.37
CA VAL A 355 7.64 10.40 -0.06
C VAL A 355 6.46 9.57 -0.55
N CYS A 356 5.45 10.19 -1.13
CA CYS A 356 4.32 9.50 -1.75
C CYS A 356 3.76 10.26 -2.95
N GLY A 357 3.48 9.53 -4.03
CA GLY A 357 2.96 10.12 -5.26
C GLY A 357 3.04 9.15 -6.46
N PRO A 358 2.91 9.67 -7.69
CA PRO A 358 3.13 8.87 -8.90
C PRO A 358 4.56 8.29 -8.93
N VAL A 359 4.72 7.07 -9.49
CA VAL A 359 6.01 6.37 -9.52
C VAL A 359 7.15 7.25 -10.05
N PRO A 360 7.04 7.91 -11.21
CA PRO A 360 8.11 8.76 -11.73
C PRO A 360 8.47 9.93 -10.81
N PHE A 361 7.48 10.49 -10.09
CA PHE A 361 7.71 11.53 -9.11
C PHE A 361 8.52 11.01 -7.92
N MET A 362 8.14 9.84 -7.38
CA MET A 362 8.84 9.25 -6.25
C MET A 362 10.28 8.86 -6.61
N GLU A 363 10.49 8.24 -7.79
CA GLU A 363 11.82 7.88 -8.28
C GLU A 363 12.73 9.12 -8.34
N ALA A 364 12.26 10.20 -8.95
CA ALA A 364 13.04 11.44 -9.06
C ALA A 364 13.37 12.05 -7.69
N VAL A 365 12.37 12.16 -6.79
CA VAL A 365 12.58 12.73 -5.44
C VAL A 365 13.55 11.87 -4.63
N ILE A 366 13.36 10.56 -4.60
CA ILE A 366 14.23 9.63 -3.84
C ILE A 366 15.67 9.66 -4.38
N GLN A 367 15.83 9.68 -5.70
CA GLN A 367 17.15 9.81 -6.30
C GLN A 367 17.85 11.12 -5.89
N HIS A 368 17.12 12.24 -5.86
CA HIS A 368 17.66 13.51 -5.40
C HIS A 368 18.03 13.49 -3.91
N LEU A 369 17.19 12.93 -3.03
CA LEU A 369 17.48 12.82 -1.61
C LEU A 369 18.73 11.98 -1.34
N ARG A 370 18.88 10.85 -2.04
CA ARG A 370 20.11 10.02 -2.00
C ARG A 370 21.35 10.81 -2.48
N ALA A 371 21.21 11.55 -3.58
CA ALA A 371 22.30 12.37 -4.12
C ALA A 371 22.70 13.54 -3.20
N MET A 372 21.80 13.97 -2.30
CA MET A 372 22.08 14.94 -1.23
C MET A 372 22.74 14.30 -0.01
N GLY A 373 22.84 12.98 0.06
CA GLY A 373 23.49 12.24 1.15
C GLY A 373 22.56 11.72 2.22
N MET A 374 21.23 11.66 1.97
CA MET A 374 20.32 10.95 2.88
C MET A 374 20.51 9.45 2.75
N GLU A 375 20.58 8.76 3.87
CA GLU A 375 20.63 7.30 3.93
C GLU A 375 19.27 6.67 3.61
N ASP A 376 19.27 5.46 3.03
CA ASP A 376 18.04 4.75 2.68
C ASP A 376 17.12 4.51 3.91
N SER A 377 17.68 4.38 5.09
CA SER A 377 16.95 4.24 6.35
C SER A 377 16.19 5.50 6.77
N GLN A 378 16.52 6.65 6.21
CA GLN A 378 15.86 7.94 6.47
C GLN A 378 14.78 8.26 5.44
N ILE A 379 14.72 7.51 4.32
CA ILE A 379 13.80 7.77 3.22
C ILE A 379 12.68 6.74 3.24
N HIS A 380 11.51 7.18 3.65
CA HIS A 380 10.31 6.35 3.72
C HIS A 380 9.40 6.65 2.54
N PHE A 381 8.88 5.63 1.88
CA PHE A 381 7.96 5.81 0.75
C PHE A 381 6.94 4.70 0.64
N GLU A 382 5.79 4.99 0.02
CA GLU A 382 4.75 4.01 -0.24
C GLU A 382 4.18 4.16 -1.66
N PHE A 383 4.04 3.03 -2.35
CA PHE A 383 3.39 2.95 -3.65
C PHE A 383 1.89 2.66 -3.50
N PHE A 384 1.07 3.44 -4.18
CA PHE A 384 -0.35 3.13 -4.31
C PHE A 384 -0.57 2.07 -5.39
N GLY A 385 -0.30 0.81 -5.03
CA GLY A 385 -0.38 -0.34 -5.90
C GLY A 385 0.42 -1.53 -5.40
N PRO A 386 0.56 -2.59 -6.20
CA PRO A 386 1.53 -3.65 -5.93
C PRO A 386 2.94 -3.07 -5.92
N ALA A 387 3.78 -3.57 -5.02
CA ALA A 387 5.14 -3.08 -4.88
C ALA A 387 5.87 -3.11 -6.23
N ALA A 388 6.22 -1.93 -6.74
CA ALA A 388 7.13 -1.78 -7.85
C ALA A 388 8.54 -1.58 -7.26
N ALA A 389 9.52 -2.30 -7.77
CA ALA A 389 10.90 -2.00 -7.41
C ALA A 389 11.25 -0.60 -7.93
N ILE A 390 11.68 0.30 -7.05
CA ILE A 390 12.38 1.51 -7.49
C ILE A 390 13.68 1.01 -8.13
N LYS A 391 13.91 1.38 -9.38
CA LYS A 391 15.16 1.05 -10.05
C LYS A 391 16.30 1.60 -9.21
N GLN A 392 17.13 0.71 -8.70
CA GLN A 392 18.44 1.04 -8.17
C GLN A 392 19.35 1.09 -9.40
N ASP A 393 19.67 2.28 -9.87
CA ASP A 393 20.74 2.48 -10.87
C ASP A 393 22.10 2.42 -10.16
#